data_e1bfb84daf3da28859a5539a43218077
#
_entry.id   e1bfb84daf3da28859a5539a43218077
#
_cell.length_a   1.000
_cell.length_b   1.000
_cell.length_c   1.000
_cell.angle_alpha   90.00
_cell.angle_beta   90.00
_cell.angle_gamma   90.00
#
_symmetry.space_group_name_H-M   'P 1'
#
loop_
_entity.id
_entity.type
_entity.pdbx_description
1 polymer ?
#
loop_
_entity_poly.entity_id
_entity_poly.type
_entity_poly.pdbx_seq_one_letter_code
_entity_poly.pdbx_strand_id
1 'polypeptide(L)'
;MNPATNTAEEFKIFAEAMAPREDLFLLANMTEFGTTDIISITEFEALGFDAVIYPASSMRAAMGAVTRLFADLRATGHVNASLPDMQTRKELYETLGYTPGEEWVMPAHFNK
;
A
#
# COMPACT_ATOMS: atom_id res chain seq x y z
N MET A 1 21.46 -15.34 -20.07
CA MET A 1 21.00 -15.07 -18.69
C MET A 1 19.48 -14.92 -18.79
N ASN A 2 18.70 -15.95 -18.42
CA ASN A 2 17.24 -15.81 -18.37
C ASN A 2 16.93 -14.77 -17.32
N PRO A 3 16.13 -13.73 -17.60
CA PRO A 3 15.62 -12.88 -16.54
C PRO A 3 14.78 -13.78 -15.65
N ALA A 4 15.13 -13.84 -14.37
CA ALA A 4 14.32 -14.51 -13.38
C ALA A 4 12.95 -13.82 -13.40
N THR A 5 11.97 -14.49 -13.96
CA THR A 5 10.57 -14.09 -13.81
C THR A 5 10.16 -14.62 -12.44
N ASN A 6 10.18 -13.76 -11.43
CA ASN A 6 9.64 -14.10 -10.12
C ASN A 6 8.14 -14.34 -10.29
N THR A 7 7.77 -15.60 -10.40
CA THR A 7 6.39 -16.04 -10.57
C THR A 7 5.84 -16.57 -9.25
N ALA A 8 4.54 -16.78 -9.17
CA ALA A 8 3.93 -17.45 -8.02
C ALA A 8 4.57 -18.81 -7.74
N GLU A 9 5.07 -19.49 -8.77
CA GLU A 9 5.77 -20.77 -8.63
C GLU A 9 7.12 -20.63 -7.89
N GLU A 10 7.86 -19.56 -8.09
CA GLU A 10 9.12 -19.33 -7.34
C GLU A 10 8.85 -19.08 -5.84
N PHE A 11 7.80 -18.33 -5.52
CA PHE A 11 7.36 -18.16 -4.14
C PHE A 11 6.94 -19.48 -3.50
N LYS A 12 6.24 -20.33 -4.26
CA LYS A 12 5.86 -21.68 -3.81
C LYS A 12 7.09 -22.55 -3.53
N ILE A 13 8.02 -22.64 -4.47
CA ILE A 13 9.26 -23.40 -4.29
C ILE A 13 10.03 -22.91 -3.06
N PHE A 14 10.11 -21.60 -2.85
CA PHE A 14 10.75 -21.03 -1.67
C PHE A 14 10.03 -21.43 -0.38
N ALA A 15 8.70 -21.28 -0.32
CA ALA A 15 7.91 -21.63 0.85
C ALA A 15 8.01 -23.13 1.19
N GLU A 16 7.93 -24.01 0.18
CA GLU A 16 8.11 -25.46 0.34
C GLU A 16 9.51 -25.83 0.88
N ALA A 17 10.54 -25.14 0.41
CA ALA A 17 11.91 -25.33 0.91
C ALA A 17 12.10 -24.87 2.36
N MET A 18 11.29 -23.91 2.81
CA MET A 18 11.32 -23.39 4.19
C MET A 18 10.37 -24.14 5.13
N ALA A 19 9.35 -24.83 4.63
CA ALA A 19 8.34 -25.52 5.42
C ALA A 19 8.86 -26.48 6.53
N PRO A 20 10.03 -27.14 6.39
CA PRO A 20 10.58 -27.97 7.48
C PRO A 20 11.07 -27.18 8.71
N ARG A 21 11.07 -25.84 8.64
CA ARG A 21 11.57 -24.95 9.70
C ARG A 21 10.37 -24.29 10.39
N GLU A 22 9.82 -24.95 11.40
CA GLU A 22 8.62 -24.53 12.14
C GLU A 22 8.75 -23.18 12.87
N ASP A 23 9.97 -22.69 13.04
CA ASP A 23 10.30 -21.43 13.73
C ASP A 23 10.41 -20.21 12.80
N LEU A 24 10.17 -20.38 11.50
CA LEU A 24 10.27 -19.29 10.52
C LEU A 24 8.95 -18.59 10.32
N PHE A 25 9.02 -17.26 10.30
CA PHE A 25 7.97 -16.38 9.85
C PHE A 25 8.27 -15.95 8.39
N LEU A 26 7.43 -16.35 7.46
CA LEU A 26 7.61 -16.04 6.04
C LEU A 26 6.90 -14.74 5.66
N LEU A 27 7.70 -13.76 5.28
CA LEU A 27 7.24 -12.47 4.81
C LEU A 27 7.42 -12.36 3.29
N ALA A 28 6.35 -12.09 2.55
CA ALA A 28 6.41 -11.72 1.14
C ALA A 28 6.47 -10.20 0.96
N ASN A 29 7.26 -9.74 -0.01
CA ASN A 29 7.31 -8.36 -0.42
C ASN A 29 6.69 -8.23 -1.82
N MET A 30 5.46 -7.67 -1.88
CA MET A 30 4.76 -7.44 -3.14
C MET A 30 4.90 -5.98 -3.54
N THR A 31 5.60 -5.75 -4.65
CA THR A 31 5.88 -4.41 -5.16
C THR A 31 5.35 -4.28 -6.59
N GLU A 32 4.53 -3.28 -6.86
CA GLU A 32 4.00 -2.99 -8.18
C GLU A 32 5.12 -2.56 -9.14
N PHE A 33 4.91 -2.83 -10.43
CA PHE A 33 5.86 -2.52 -11.51
C PHE A 33 7.21 -3.24 -11.39
N GLY A 34 7.27 -4.31 -10.62
CA GLY A 34 8.40 -5.23 -10.57
C GLY A 34 8.38 -6.24 -11.73
N THR A 35 9.20 -7.27 -11.62
CA THR A 35 9.25 -8.37 -12.59
C THR A 35 8.22 -9.46 -12.30
N THR A 36 7.60 -9.44 -11.12
CA THR A 36 6.61 -10.41 -10.66
C THR A 36 5.20 -9.88 -10.93
N ASP A 37 4.32 -10.74 -11.42
CA ASP A 37 2.89 -10.43 -11.48
C ASP A 37 2.33 -10.22 -10.07
N ILE A 38 1.28 -9.40 -9.97
CA ILE A 38 0.66 -9.13 -8.68
C ILE A 38 -0.03 -10.40 -8.18
N ILE A 39 0.42 -10.89 -7.05
CA ILE A 39 -0.11 -12.05 -6.33
C ILE A 39 -1.01 -11.54 -5.21
N SER A 40 -2.18 -12.11 -5.06
CA SER A 40 -3.12 -11.73 -4.00
C SER A 40 -2.68 -12.24 -2.62
N ILE A 41 -3.18 -11.60 -1.57
CA ILE A 41 -2.95 -12.03 -0.18
C ILE A 41 -3.41 -13.47 0.03
N THR A 42 -4.56 -13.85 -0.53
CA THR A 42 -5.09 -15.22 -0.44
C THR A 42 -4.19 -16.24 -1.12
N GLU A 43 -3.57 -15.88 -2.25
CA GLU A 43 -2.60 -16.74 -2.92
C GLU A 43 -1.32 -16.90 -2.09
N PHE A 44 -0.80 -15.82 -1.48
CA PHE A 44 0.34 -15.92 -0.57
C PHE A 44 0.05 -16.77 0.66
N GLU A 45 -1.15 -16.64 1.26
CA GLU A 45 -1.60 -17.48 2.35
C GLU A 45 -1.62 -18.96 1.95
N ALA A 46 -2.16 -19.28 0.75
CA ALA A 46 -2.19 -20.65 0.23
C ALA A 46 -0.78 -21.21 -0.07
N LEU A 47 0.20 -20.33 -0.33
CA LEU A 47 1.60 -20.69 -0.51
C LEU A 47 2.35 -20.85 0.83
N GLY A 48 1.73 -20.55 1.97
CA GLY A 48 2.32 -20.70 3.30
C GLY A 48 3.09 -19.49 3.80
N PHE A 49 2.82 -18.29 3.28
CA PHE A 49 3.36 -17.05 3.83
C PHE A 49 2.50 -16.53 4.97
N ASP A 50 3.16 -16.03 6.02
CA ASP A 50 2.51 -15.49 7.23
C ASP A 50 2.12 -14.02 7.09
N ALA A 51 2.84 -13.27 6.26
CA ALA A 51 2.56 -11.87 5.98
C ALA A 51 2.98 -11.45 4.58
N VAL A 52 2.32 -10.39 4.09
CA VAL A 52 2.68 -9.71 2.83
C VAL A 52 2.79 -8.21 3.09
N ILE A 53 3.85 -7.59 2.62
CA ILE A 53 4.01 -6.14 2.67
C ILE A 53 3.91 -5.53 1.26
N TYR A 54 3.32 -4.34 1.21
CA TYR A 54 3.18 -3.51 0.01
C TYR A 54 3.86 -2.15 0.27
N PRO A 55 5.20 -2.10 0.22
CA PRO A 55 5.97 -1.00 0.83
C PRO A 55 5.79 0.35 0.13
N ALA A 56 5.40 0.37 -1.13
CA ALA A 56 5.28 1.60 -1.91
C ALA A 56 3.87 1.88 -2.44
N SER A 57 2.90 0.97 -2.26
CA SER A 57 1.57 1.03 -2.90
C SER A 57 0.80 2.30 -2.53
N SER A 58 0.70 2.61 -1.24
CA SER A 58 0.00 3.81 -0.76
C SER A 58 0.66 5.11 -1.25
N MET A 59 1.99 5.18 -1.20
CA MET A 59 2.74 6.33 -1.71
C MET A 59 2.51 6.51 -3.22
N ARG A 60 2.61 5.45 -4.01
CA ARG A 60 2.40 5.52 -5.47
C ARG A 60 0.98 5.93 -5.82
N ALA A 61 -0.02 5.40 -5.10
CA ALA A 61 -1.42 5.78 -5.29
C ALA A 61 -1.64 7.27 -4.95
N ALA A 62 -1.15 7.73 -3.80
CA ALA A 62 -1.25 9.12 -3.38
C ALA A 62 -0.53 10.07 -4.36
N MET A 63 0.71 9.78 -4.73
CA MET A 63 1.48 10.63 -5.64
C MET A 63 0.89 10.65 -7.05
N GLY A 64 0.31 9.54 -7.51
CA GLY A 64 -0.42 9.50 -8.78
C GLY A 64 -1.65 10.42 -8.76
N ALA A 65 -2.42 10.41 -7.67
CA ALA A 65 -3.55 11.31 -7.49
C ALA A 65 -3.12 12.78 -7.44
N VAL A 66 -2.08 13.10 -6.66
CA VAL A 66 -1.51 14.46 -6.54
C VAL A 66 -1.01 14.97 -7.88
N THR A 67 -0.34 14.13 -8.67
CA THR A 67 0.17 14.51 -10.00
C THR A 67 -0.98 14.87 -10.94
N ARG A 68 -2.06 14.08 -10.96
CA ARG A 68 -3.26 14.38 -11.76
C ARG A 68 -3.92 15.68 -11.32
N LEU A 69 -4.10 15.87 -10.01
CA LEU A 69 -4.68 17.07 -9.43
C LEU A 69 -3.94 18.35 -9.88
N PHE A 70 -2.62 18.36 -9.79
CA PHE A 70 -1.84 19.53 -10.19
C PHE A 70 -1.79 19.74 -11.70
N ALA A 71 -1.85 18.67 -12.50
CA ALA A 71 -1.98 18.78 -13.94
C ALA A 71 -3.32 19.46 -14.33
N ASP A 72 -4.42 19.03 -13.72
CA ASP A 72 -5.76 19.60 -13.94
C ASP A 72 -5.81 21.06 -13.48
N LEU A 73 -5.32 21.35 -12.28
CA LEU A 73 -5.27 22.71 -11.75
C LEU A 73 -4.48 23.65 -12.67
N ARG A 74 -3.34 23.20 -13.18
CA ARG A 74 -2.52 23.98 -14.12
C ARG A 74 -3.23 24.21 -15.46
N ALA A 75 -3.95 23.22 -15.95
CA ALA A 75 -4.63 23.29 -17.24
C ALA A 75 -5.92 24.10 -17.21
N THR A 76 -6.68 24.03 -16.12
CA THR A 76 -8.06 24.54 -16.03
C THR A 76 -8.27 25.64 -14.99
N GLY A 77 -7.34 25.82 -14.06
CA GLY A 77 -7.45 26.78 -12.94
C GLY A 77 -8.40 26.32 -11.83
N HIS A 78 -8.89 25.08 -11.86
CA HIS A 78 -9.77 24.51 -10.83
C HIS A 78 -9.56 23.00 -10.68
N VAL A 79 -10.16 22.40 -9.65
CA VAL A 79 -9.97 21.00 -9.25
C VAL A 79 -11.24 20.14 -9.44
N ASN A 80 -12.20 20.61 -10.22
CA ASN A 80 -13.52 19.96 -10.35
C ASN A 80 -13.43 18.51 -10.83
N ALA A 81 -12.50 18.20 -11.72
CA ALA A 81 -12.30 16.85 -12.24
C ALA A 81 -11.86 15.85 -11.17
N SER A 82 -11.17 16.33 -10.15
CA SER A 82 -10.64 15.49 -9.05
C SER A 82 -11.62 15.34 -7.88
N LEU A 83 -12.69 16.14 -7.80
CA LEU A 83 -13.63 16.10 -6.68
C LEU A 83 -14.23 14.71 -6.38
N PRO A 84 -14.59 13.88 -7.39
CA PRO A 84 -15.14 12.55 -7.13
C PRO A 84 -14.16 11.60 -6.41
N ASP A 85 -12.86 11.83 -6.56
CA ASP A 85 -11.79 11.00 -5.99
C ASP A 85 -11.24 11.58 -4.67
N MET A 86 -11.77 12.73 -4.22
CA MET A 86 -11.34 13.36 -2.98
C MET A 86 -12.15 12.87 -1.79
N GLN A 87 -11.49 12.76 -0.64
CA GLN A 87 -12.20 12.67 0.64
C GLN A 87 -13.02 13.94 0.85
N THR A 88 -14.25 13.78 1.31
CA THR A 88 -15.05 14.90 1.83
C THR A 88 -14.37 15.50 3.06
N ARG A 89 -14.77 16.72 3.46
CA ARG A 89 -14.25 17.34 4.68
C ARG A 89 -14.49 16.45 5.91
N LYS A 90 -15.62 15.77 5.99
CA LYS A 90 -15.96 14.89 7.10
C LYS A 90 -15.02 13.69 7.15
N GLU A 91 -14.82 12.99 6.02
CA GLU A 91 -13.94 11.85 5.94
C GLU A 91 -12.49 12.22 6.24
N LEU A 92 -12.03 13.38 5.78
CA LEU A 92 -10.69 13.86 6.08
C LEU A 92 -10.51 14.13 7.59
N TYR A 93 -11.50 14.75 8.24
CA TYR A 93 -11.48 15.01 9.68
C TYR A 93 -11.46 13.70 10.47
N GLU A 94 -12.27 12.73 10.09
CA GLU A 94 -12.26 11.38 10.69
C GLU A 94 -10.89 10.70 10.54
N THR A 95 -10.30 10.78 9.35
CA THR A 95 -8.95 10.23 9.09
C THR A 95 -7.88 10.87 9.96
N LEU A 96 -7.94 12.18 10.17
CA LEU A 96 -6.99 12.94 10.98
C LEU A 96 -7.28 12.90 12.48
N GLY A 97 -8.42 12.35 12.91
CA GLY A 97 -8.87 12.43 14.31
C GLY A 97 -9.16 13.87 14.76
N TYR A 98 -9.57 14.74 13.82
CA TYR A 98 -9.81 16.14 14.09
C TYR A 98 -11.31 16.42 14.34
N THR A 99 -11.63 17.07 15.45
CA THR A 99 -12.97 17.56 15.77
C THR A 99 -12.97 19.08 15.73
N PRO A 100 -13.80 19.73 14.87
CA PRO A 100 -13.88 21.18 14.82
C PRO A 100 -14.32 21.78 16.17
N GLY A 101 -13.59 22.78 16.65
CA GLY A 101 -13.86 23.45 17.91
C GLY A 101 -13.21 22.80 19.14
N GLU A 102 -12.59 21.65 18.98
CA GLU A 102 -11.78 21.03 20.03
C GLU A 102 -10.30 21.31 19.80
N GLU A 103 -9.54 21.54 20.88
CA GLU A 103 -8.11 21.66 20.81
C GLU A 103 -7.50 20.28 20.47
N TRP A 104 -6.69 20.22 19.41
CA TRP A 104 -6.01 18.99 19.07
C TRP A 104 -4.86 18.75 20.07
N VAL A 105 -4.88 17.60 20.72
CA VAL A 105 -3.86 17.20 21.68
C VAL A 105 -3.06 16.03 21.09
N MET A 106 -1.74 16.14 21.13
CA MET A 106 -0.85 15.05 20.71
C MET A 106 -1.17 13.78 21.51
N PRO A 107 -1.42 12.64 20.85
CA PRO A 107 -1.64 11.37 21.56
C PRO A 107 -0.50 11.06 22.52
N ALA A 108 -0.82 10.60 23.72
CA ALA A 108 0.15 10.46 24.83
C ALA A 108 1.35 9.55 24.50
N HIS A 109 1.20 8.60 23.59
CA HIS A 109 2.28 7.70 23.17
C HIS A 109 3.38 8.37 22.32
N PHE A 110 3.15 9.60 21.83
CA PHE A 110 4.17 10.43 21.16
C PHE A 110 4.92 11.37 22.13
N ASN A 111 4.40 11.54 23.35
CA ASN A 111 5.05 12.36 24.38
C ASN A 111 6.11 11.52 25.13
N LYS A 112 7.22 11.17 24.45
CA LYS A 112 8.37 10.53 25.08
C LYS A 112 9.45 11.55 25.37
#